data_a968433543186724051b67861107c407
#
_entry.id   a968433543186724051b67861107c407
#
_cell.length_a   1.000
_cell.length_b   1.000
_cell.length_c   1.000
_cell.angle_alpha   90.00
_cell.angle_beta   90.00
_cell.angle_gamma   90.00
#
_symmetry.space_group_name_H-M   'P 1'
#
loop_
_entity.id
_entity.type
_entity.pdbx_description
1 polymer ?
#
loop_
_entity_poly.entity_id
_entity_poly.type
_entity_poly.pdbx_seq_one_letter_code
_entity_poly.pdbx_strand_id
1 'polypeptide(L)'
;MKSYHFLKVLVLLAFFSYSCSQKEKKPILSDILIHNGTIYDGSGDKPYIGSVAIKGDKIIYVGENSVFESDTTIDATGLAISPGFINMLSWGYGTLMEDGKALSDLKQGVTLEIFGEGTSPGPFWKDKKFTSFGEAMQNLESNGVAVNIASFLGAATTRILEVGYDNRPASDEEMERMRGHVKDAMEEGAMGIGSSLIYAPGDYASTEELIELCKVASNYGGMYISHMRNEDSKVMSALEELIRISKEADIPAEIYHLKSSRKPNWNKIDDIIKRVEEVRGQGLKITADIYTYNASSTG
;
A
#
# COMPACT_ATOMS: atom_id res chain seq x y z
N MET A 1 -2.20 -16.02 79.78
CA MET A 1 -2.67 -14.82 79.02
C MET A 1 -1.56 -14.01 78.25
N LYS A 2 -0.26 -14.31 78.42
CA LYS A 2 0.82 -13.54 77.76
C LYS A 2 1.19 -14.05 76.33
N SER A 3 0.77 -15.26 75.95
CA SER A 3 1.14 -15.88 74.66
C SER A 3 0.28 -15.38 73.49
N TYR A 4 -0.97 -14.96 73.71
CA TYR A 4 -1.86 -14.54 72.61
C TYR A 4 -1.56 -13.14 72.04
N HIS A 5 -0.90 -12.28 72.84
CA HIS A 5 -0.56 -10.93 72.41
C HIS A 5 0.64 -10.94 71.44
N PHE A 6 1.60 -11.87 71.61
CA PHE A 6 2.79 -12.00 70.78
C PHE A 6 2.43 -12.53 69.41
N LEU A 7 1.46 -13.45 69.31
CA LEU A 7 0.99 -13.99 68.05
C LEU A 7 0.23 -12.96 67.20
N LYS A 8 -0.56 -12.07 67.86
CA LYS A 8 -1.28 -10.98 67.15
C LYS A 8 -0.35 -9.91 66.58
N VAL A 9 0.75 -9.59 67.26
CA VAL A 9 1.75 -8.62 66.78
C VAL A 9 2.55 -9.21 65.66
N LEU A 10 2.87 -10.51 65.64
CA LEU A 10 3.57 -11.17 64.53
C LEU A 10 2.70 -11.24 63.26
N VAL A 11 1.39 -11.46 63.40
CA VAL A 11 0.46 -11.49 62.28
C VAL A 11 0.25 -10.09 61.70
N LEU A 12 0.24 -9.03 62.52
CA LEU A 12 0.16 -7.64 62.02
C LEU A 12 1.45 -7.21 61.32
N LEU A 13 2.62 -7.65 61.75
CA LEU A 13 3.89 -7.37 61.08
C LEU A 13 4.04 -8.12 59.76
N ALA A 14 3.41 -9.31 59.60
CA ALA A 14 3.42 -10.06 58.35
C ALA A 14 2.53 -9.41 57.23
N PHE A 15 1.52 -8.61 57.60
CA PHE A 15 0.68 -7.89 56.66
C PHE A 15 1.30 -6.59 56.12
N PHE A 16 2.33 -6.05 56.76
CA PHE A 16 3.02 -4.85 56.29
C PHE A 16 4.18 -5.13 55.35
N SER A 17 4.57 -6.38 55.12
CA SER A 17 5.68 -6.75 54.21
C SER A 17 5.22 -7.13 52.81
N TYR A 18 3.92 -7.12 52.48
CA TYR A 18 3.42 -7.14 51.11
C TYR A 18 3.39 -5.70 50.55
N SER A 19 4.50 -5.00 50.60
CA SER A 19 4.74 -3.86 49.74
C SER A 19 4.89 -4.42 48.34
N CYS A 20 3.85 -4.25 47.53
CA CYS A 20 3.91 -4.52 46.11
C CYS A 20 5.02 -3.65 45.56
N SER A 21 6.20 -4.21 45.39
CA SER A 21 7.26 -3.62 44.58
C SER A 21 6.73 -3.58 43.13
N GLN A 22 6.01 -2.52 42.79
CA GLN A 22 5.81 -2.19 41.39
C GLN A 22 7.22 -2.04 40.80
N LYS A 23 7.62 -2.99 39.99
CA LYS A 23 8.83 -2.81 39.13
C LYS A 23 8.63 -1.50 38.41
N GLU A 24 9.41 -0.49 38.76
CA GLU A 24 9.44 0.75 37.97
C GLU A 24 9.72 0.36 36.54
N LYS A 25 8.78 0.67 35.65
CA LYS A 25 9.00 0.48 34.20
C LYS A 25 10.15 1.40 33.82
N LYS A 26 11.23 0.82 33.31
CA LYS A 26 12.32 1.63 32.76
C LYS A 26 11.76 2.49 31.62
N PRO A 27 12.14 3.77 31.55
CA PRO A 27 11.70 4.63 30.47
C PRO A 27 12.20 4.12 29.10
N ILE A 28 11.36 4.27 28.11
CA ILE A 28 11.71 4.05 26.70
C ILE A 28 12.44 5.31 26.24
N LEU A 29 13.70 5.15 25.84
CA LEU A 29 14.51 6.24 25.31
C LEU A 29 14.20 6.44 23.82
N SER A 30 13.76 7.63 23.44
CA SER A 30 13.39 7.98 22.08
C SER A 30 13.86 9.40 21.71
N ASP A 31 14.00 9.67 20.41
CA ASP A 31 14.34 11.01 19.92
C ASP A 31 13.06 11.87 19.88
N ILE A 32 11.94 11.27 19.47
CA ILE A 32 10.65 11.94 19.38
C ILE A 32 9.58 11.09 20.06
N LEU A 33 8.78 11.73 20.92
CA LEU A 33 7.55 11.17 21.47
C LEU A 33 6.35 12.00 21.01
N ILE A 34 5.39 11.36 20.34
CA ILE A 34 4.07 11.92 20.07
C ILE A 34 3.12 11.28 21.06
N HIS A 35 2.42 12.07 21.87
CA HIS A 35 1.58 11.55 22.96
C HIS A 35 0.18 12.18 23.01
N ASN A 36 -0.74 11.55 23.75
CA ASN A 36 -2.13 11.99 23.93
C ASN A 36 -2.99 12.05 22.67
N GLY A 37 -2.54 11.53 21.55
CA GLY A 37 -3.32 11.53 20.31
C GLY A 37 -4.21 10.31 20.17
N THR A 38 -5.24 10.40 19.33
CA THR A 38 -6.06 9.26 18.94
C THR A 38 -5.35 8.47 17.85
N ILE A 39 -4.90 7.26 18.19
CA ILE A 39 -4.14 6.40 17.26
C ILE A 39 -5.09 5.64 16.34
N TYR A 40 -4.83 5.74 15.03
CA TYR A 40 -5.41 4.96 13.95
C TYR A 40 -4.26 4.18 13.32
N ASP A 41 -4.05 2.95 13.71
CA ASP A 41 -2.86 2.17 13.35
C ASP A 41 -2.97 1.41 12.02
N GLY A 42 -4.13 1.51 11.34
CA GLY A 42 -4.40 0.83 10.07
C GLY A 42 -4.86 -0.62 10.19
N SER A 43 -5.00 -1.16 11.40
CA SER A 43 -5.50 -2.53 11.64
C SER A 43 -6.98 -2.72 11.29
N GLY A 44 -7.76 -1.62 11.27
CA GLY A 44 -9.22 -1.65 11.19
C GLY A 44 -9.90 -1.78 12.55
N ASP A 45 -9.13 -1.90 13.62
CA ASP A 45 -9.64 -1.91 15.01
C ASP A 45 -10.08 -0.51 15.46
N LYS A 46 -10.72 -0.46 16.63
CA LYS A 46 -11.15 0.82 17.20
C LYS A 46 -9.94 1.67 17.57
N PRO A 47 -9.96 2.97 17.21
CA PRO A 47 -8.90 3.88 17.61
C PRO A 47 -8.87 4.05 19.15
N TYR A 48 -7.70 4.38 19.68
CA TYR A 48 -7.47 4.56 21.11
C TYR A 48 -6.53 5.74 21.38
N ILE A 49 -6.59 6.33 22.56
CA ILE A 49 -5.65 7.37 22.99
C ILE A 49 -4.33 6.72 23.38
N GLY A 50 -3.23 7.19 22.78
CA GLY A 50 -1.94 6.57 23.01
C GLY A 50 -0.76 7.45 22.62
N SER A 51 0.39 6.80 22.53
CA SER A 51 1.67 7.44 22.19
C SER A 51 2.42 6.65 21.14
N VAL A 52 3.19 7.38 20.34
CA VAL A 52 4.15 6.85 19.38
C VAL A 52 5.54 7.37 19.73
N ALA A 53 6.51 6.48 19.91
CA ALA A 53 7.90 6.85 20.15
C ALA A 53 8.77 6.45 18.95
N ILE A 54 9.65 7.36 18.53
CA ILE A 54 10.50 7.25 17.37
C ILE A 54 11.97 7.39 17.79
N LYS A 55 12.83 6.52 17.26
CA LYS A 55 14.27 6.59 17.45
C LYS A 55 14.98 6.38 16.12
N GLY A 56 15.74 7.39 15.69
CA GLY A 56 16.30 7.44 14.34
C GLY A 56 15.17 7.43 13.30
N ASP A 57 15.19 6.45 12.44
CA ASP A 57 14.22 6.21 11.36
C ASP A 57 13.13 5.17 11.70
N LYS A 58 13.04 4.76 13.00
CA LYS A 58 12.16 3.66 13.40
C LYS A 58 11.14 4.06 14.45
N ILE A 59 9.91 3.60 14.26
CA ILE A 59 8.90 3.56 15.30
C ILE A 59 9.27 2.44 16.26
N ILE A 60 9.58 2.79 17.53
CA ILE A 60 10.00 1.82 18.55
C ILE A 60 8.90 1.49 19.56
N TYR A 61 7.83 2.27 19.55
CA TYR A 61 6.66 2.04 20.39
C TYR A 61 5.40 2.65 19.78
N VAL A 62 4.31 1.92 19.87
CA VAL A 62 2.93 2.39 19.65
C VAL A 62 2.07 1.76 20.74
N GLY A 63 1.31 2.56 21.51
CA GLY A 63 0.46 2.01 22.57
C GLY A 63 0.01 3.04 23.59
N GLU A 64 -0.71 2.57 24.64
CA GLU A 64 -1.37 3.43 25.61
C GLU A 64 -0.50 3.76 26.82
N ASN A 65 0.27 2.80 27.34
CA ASN A 65 0.83 2.84 28.69
C ASN A 65 2.32 2.53 28.73
N SER A 66 3.16 3.56 28.69
CA SER A 66 4.59 3.43 28.96
C SER A 66 5.16 4.70 29.59
N VAL A 67 6.40 4.61 30.04
CA VAL A 67 7.17 5.75 30.54
C VAL A 67 8.22 6.06 29.49
N PHE A 68 8.40 7.33 29.19
CA PHE A 68 9.31 7.78 28.13
C PHE A 68 10.30 8.80 28.66
N GLU A 69 11.49 8.79 28.07
CA GLU A 69 12.48 9.87 28.12
C GLU A 69 12.82 10.18 26.67
N SER A 70 12.55 11.41 26.21
CA SER A 70 12.61 11.79 24.80
C SER A 70 13.22 13.16 24.65
N ASP A 71 14.02 13.36 23.57
CA ASP A 71 14.64 14.65 23.26
C ASP A 71 13.58 15.68 22.86
N THR A 72 12.56 15.25 22.12
CA THR A 72 11.44 16.09 21.66
C THR A 72 10.11 15.43 22.00
N THR A 73 9.17 16.21 22.51
CA THR A 73 7.78 15.75 22.76
C THR A 73 6.79 16.59 21.97
N ILE A 74 5.79 15.92 21.40
CA ILE A 74 4.68 16.53 20.66
C ILE A 74 3.38 16.13 21.34
N ASP A 75 2.67 17.08 21.91
CA ASP A 75 1.34 16.85 22.45
C ASP A 75 0.29 16.86 21.33
N ALA A 76 -0.27 15.70 21.05
CA ALA A 76 -1.29 15.47 20.04
C ALA A 76 -2.71 15.42 20.62
N THR A 77 -2.95 16.05 21.79
CA THR A 77 -4.28 16.12 22.40
C THR A 77 -5.31 16.66 21.41
N GLY A 78 -6.37 15.89 21.15
CA GLY A 78 -7.43 16.24 20.21
C GLY A 78 -7.08 16.01 18.72
N LEU A 79 -5.89 15.50 18.42
CA LEU A 79 -5.45 15.15 17.08
C LEU A 79 -5.48 13.65 16.85
N ALA A 80 -5.58 13.24 15.58
CA ALA A 80 -5.36 11.88 15.13
C ALA A 80 -3.88 11.63 14.87
N ILE A 81 -3.41 10.44 15.19
CA ILE A 81 -2.08 9.93 14.83
C ILE A 81 -2.30 8.72 13.93
N SER A 82 -1.75 8.75 12.72
CA SER A 82 -1.81 7.65 11.77
C SER A 82 -0.47 7.44 11.08
N PRO A 83 -0.22 6.27 10.48
CA PRO A 83 0.82 6.14 9.47
C PRO A 83 0.62 7.15 8.35
N GLY A 84 1.70 7.51 7.64
CA GLY A 84 1.59 8.31 6.42
C GLY A 84 0.73 7.58 5.38
N PHE A 85 -0.06 8.34 4.63
CA PHE A 85 -0.92 7.78 3.60
C PHE A 85 -0.10 7.33 2.38
N ILE A 86 -0.59 6.31 1.70
CA ILE A 86 -0.02 5.78 0.45
C ILE A 86 -0.95 6.19 -0.69
N ASN A 87 -0.42 6.96 -1.65
CA ASN A 87 -1.10 7.21 -2.90
C ASN A 87 -0.83 6.04 -3.85
N MET A 88 -1.74 5.06 -3.88
CA MET A 88 -1.58 3.83 -4.65
C MET A 88 -1.65 4.05 -6.17
N LEU A 89 -2.18 5.19 -6.62
CA LEU A 89 -2.29 5.54 -8.02
C LEU A 89 -1.83 6.98 -8.23
N SER A 90 -0.54 7.14 -8.48
CA SER A 90 0.05 8.44 -8.83
C SER A 90 0.46 8.49 -10.29
N TRP A 91 0.12 9.61 -10.96
CA TRP A 91 0.66 10.02 -12.25
C TRP A 91 1.73 11.10 -12.10
N GLY A 92 2.23 11.27 -10.86
CA GLY A 92 3.13 12.34 -10.45
C GLY A 92 4.56 12.27 -10.99
N TYR A 93 5.00 11.21 -11.67
CA TYR A 93 6.39 11.05 -12.10
C TYR A 93 6.93 12.29 -12.82
N GLY A 94 6.19 12.80 -13.82
CA GLY A 94 6.61 13.97 -14.61
C GLY A 94 6.69 15.26 -13.78
N THR A 95 5.70 15.49 -12.92
CA THR A 95 5.66 16.67 -12.03
C THR A 95 6.74 16.61 -10.95
N LEU A 96 7.04 15.43 -10.40
CA LEU A 96 8.14 15.24 -9.46
C LEU A 96 9.51 15.43 -10.10
N MET A 97 9.65 15.15 -11.40
CA MET A 97 10.87 15.51 -12.15
C MET A 97 11.05 17.01 -12.33
N GLU A 98 9.97 17.79 -12.32
CA GLU A 98 9.99 19.26 -12.42
C GLU A 98 10.12 19.92 -11.03
N ASP A 99 9.37 19.44 -10.03
CA ASP A 99 9.43 19.89 -8.64
C ASP A 99 9.27 18.70 -7.68
N GLY A 100 10.38 18.16 -7.21
CA GLY A 100 10.41 17.01 -6.29
C GLY A 100 9.83 17.27 -4.89
N LYS A 101 9.34 18.47 -4.58
CA LYS A 101 8.83 18.80 -3.23
C LYS A 101 7.53 18.09 -2.88
N ALA A 102 6.74 17.67 -3.85
CA ALA A 102 5.46 16.96 -3.65
C ALA A 102 4.53 17.65 -2.62
N LEU A 103 4.47 18.99 -2.60
CA LEU A 103 3.81 19.73 -1.52
C LEU A 103 2.30 19.46 -1.42
N SER A 104 1.63 19.16 -2.53
CA SER A 104 0.22 18.78 -2.55
C SER A 104 -0.03 17.52 -1.74
N ASP A 105 0.83 16.53 -1.94
CA ASP A 105 0.73 15.21 -1.31
C ASP A 105 1.18 15.26 0.15
N LEU A 106 2.34 15.83 0.43
CA LEU A 106 2.86 15.98 1.79
C LEU A 106 1.90 16.74 2.71
N LYS A 107 1.26 17.82 2.23
CA LYS A 107 0.30 18.59 3.02
C LYS A 107 -1.00 17.83 3.32
N GLN A 108 -1.27 16.75 2.61
CA GLN A 108 -2.37 15.83 2.86
C GLN A 108 -1.92 14.59 3.65
N GLY A 109 -0.64 14.52 4.05
CA GLY A 109 -0.10 13.41 4.82
C GLY A 109 0.29 12.19 3.97
N VAL A 110 0.37 12.33 2.64
CA VAL A 110 0.91 11.28 1.76
C VAL A 110 2.42 11.22 1.90
N THR A 111 2.96 10.05 2.15
CA THR A 111 4.40 9.82 2.37
C THR A 111 5.01 8.83 1.38
N LEU A 112 4.16 8.18 0.57
CA LEU A 112 4.57 7.26 -0.49
C LEU A 112 3.66 7.45 -1.71
N GLU A 113 4.27 7.64 -2.88
CA GLU A 113 3.59 7.65 -4.17
C GLU A 113 3.95 6.40 -4.98
N ILE A 114 2.96 5.77 -5.58
CA ILE A 114 3.10 4.56 -6.37
C ILE A 114 2.65 4.82 -7.80
N PHE A 115 3.53 4.49 -8.75
CA PHE A 115 3.30 4.64 -10.19
C PHE A 115 2.97 3.30 -10.85
N GLY A 116 2.63 3.33 -12.14
CA GLY A 116 2.55 2.14 -12.97
C GLY A 116 1.15 1.69 -13.33
N GLU A 117 0.15 2.55 -13.22
CA GLU A 117 -1.19 2.28 -13.77
C GLU A 117 -1.11 2.20 -15.30
N GLY A 118 -1.17 1.00 -15.85
CA GLY A 118 -1.12 0.72 -17.28
C GLY A 118 0.26 0.94 -17.89
N THR A 119 0.84 2.12 -17.76
CA THR A 119 2.22 2.42 -18.15
C THR A 119 3.07 2.83 -16.94
N SER A 120 4.36 2.50 -16.98
CA SER A 120 5.33 2.82 -15.93
C SER A 120 6.35 3.86 -16.38
N PRO A 121 7.07 4.52 -15.46
CA PRO A 121 8.14 5.46 -15.79
C PRO A 121 9.27 4.88 -16.65
N GLY A 122 9.61 3.62 -16.45
CA GLY A 122 10.63 2.91 -17.24
C GLY A 122 10.05 1.70 -17.97
N PRO A 123 10.72 1.24 -19.02
CA PRO A 123 11.99 1.75 -19.58
C PRO A 123 11.84 2.96 -20.51
N PHE A 124 10.67 3.59 -20.62
CA PHE A 124 10.52 4.85 -21.31
C PHE A 124 9.42 5.72 -20.68
N TRP A 125 9.60 7.03 -20.74
CA TRP A 125 8.60 8.01 -20.33
C TRP A 125 8.58 9.17 -21.33
N LYS A 126 7.46 9.36 -22.03
CA LYS A 126 7.32 10.38 -23.09
C LYS A 126 8.49 10.30 -24.08
N ASP A 127 9.24 11.39 -24.23
CA ASP A 127 10.41 11.48 -25.12
C ASP A 127 11.72 10.99 -24.48
N LYS A 128 11.70 10.68 -23.17
CA LYS A 128 12.87 10.15 -22.46
C LYS A 128 12.89 8.62 -22.58
N LYS A 129 13.97 8.08 -23.05
CA LYS A 129 14.23 6.64 -23.06
C LYS A 129 15.19 6.32 -21.93
N PHE A 130 14.74 5.46 -21.04
CA PHE A 130 15.58 4.80 -20.04
C PHE A 130 15.96 3.42 -20.58
N THR A 131 17.11 2.90 -20.17
CA THR A 131 17.54 1.56 -20.59
C THR A 131 16.81 0.49 -19.79
N SER A 132 16.30 0.82 -18.60
CA SER A 132 15.59 -0.10 -17.73
C SER A 132 14.54 0.61 -16.85
N PHE A 133 13.74 -0.20 -16.16
CA PHE A 133 12.81 0.26 -15.14
C PHE A 133 13.55 0.94 -13.97
N GLY A 134 14.62 0.31 -13.47
CA GLY A 134 15.40 0.82 -12.34
C GLY A 134 16.11 2.14 -12.65
N GLU A 135 16.61 2.32 -13.88
CA GLU A 135 17.20 3.61 -14.30
C GLU A 135 16.19 4.75 -14.21
N ALA A 136 14.94 4.52 -14.60
CA ALA A 136 13.90 5.55 -14.47
C ALA A 136 13.62 5.92 -13.01
N MET A 137 13.57 4.95 -12.11
CA MET A 137 13.36 5.19 -10.68
C MET A 137 14.56 5.90 -10.05
N GLN A 138 15.78 5.48 -10.37
CA GLN A 138 17.02 6.15 -9.93
C GLN A 138 17.13 7.59 -10.44
N ASN A 139 16.66 7.85 -11.65
CA ASN A 139 16.64 9.21 -12.20
C ASN A 139 15.75 10.13 -11.36
N LEU A 140 14.57 9.66 -10.94
CA LEU A 140 13.69 10.43 -10.06
C LEU A 140 14.29 10.62 -8.65
N GLU A 141 14.87 9.58 -8.08
CA GLU A 141 15.55 9.65 -6.78
C GLU A 141 16.71 10.64 -6.81
N SER A 142 17.53 10.60 -7.87
CA SER A 142 18.68 11.51 -8.05
C SER A 142 18.25 12.96 -8.24
N ASN A 143 17.07 13.21 -8.78
CA ASN A 143 16.49 14.55 -8.90
C ASN A 143 16.11 15.12 -7.51
N GLY A 144 15.89 14.26 -6.54
CA GLY A 144 15.50 14.59 -5.17
C GLY A 144 13.99 14.75 -5.03
N VAL A 145 13.36 13.82 -4.31
CA VAL A 145 11.93 13.84 -4.03
C VAL A 145 11.68 13.81 -2.53
N ALA A 146 10.65 14.52 -2.09
CA ALA A 146 10.33 14.68 -0.67
C ALA A 146 9.41 13.57 -0.12
N VAL A 147 8.87 12.72 -0.98
CA VAL A 147 8.08 11.52 -0.64
C VAL A 147 8.86 10.26 -1.00
N ASN A 148 8.50 9.12 -0.39
CA ASN A 148 8.97 7.84 -0.90
C ASN A 148 8.28 7.56 -2.24
N ILE A 149 8.94 6.78 -3.09
CA ILE A 149 8.42 6.39 -4.40
C ILE A 149 8.54 4.88 -4.60
N ALA A 150 7.57 4.30 -5.27
CA ALA A 150 7.60 2.94 -5.76
C ALA A 150 6.85 2.87 -7.11
N SER A 151 6.98 1.77 -7.84
CA SER A 151 6.24 1.60 -9.08
C SER A 151 5.95 0.14 -9.38
N PHE A 152 4.81 -0.10 -10.00
CA PHE A 152 4.56 -1.31 -10.77
C PHE A 152 5.17 -1.16 -12.16
N LEU A 153 5.50 -2.26 -12.80
CA LEU A 153 5.71 -2.25 -14.25
C LEU A 153 4.34 -2.23 -14.94
N GLY A 154 4.11 -1.26 -15.79
CA GLY A 154 2.88 -1.18 -16.53
C GLY A 154 2.75 -2.30 -17.59
N ALA A 155 1.66 -3.04 -17.57
CA ALA A 155 1.39 -4.08 -18.58
C ALA A 155 1.38 -3.49 -19.99
N ALA A 156 0.80 -2.29 -20.17
CA ALA A 156 0.85 -1.59 -21.46
C ALA A 156 2.27 -1.15 -21.84
N THR A 157 3.17 -0.92 -20.89
CA THR A 157 4.58 -0.62 -21.20
C THR A 157 5.23 -1.78 -21.92
N THR A 158 5.08 -3.02 -21.44
CA THR A 158 5.64 -4.20 -22.09
C THR A 158 5.05 -4.41 -23.49
N ARG A 159 3.73 -4.16 -23.60
CA ARG A 159 3.03 -4.27 -24.86
C ARG A 159 3.47 -3.22 -25.89
N ILE A 160 3.62 -1.96 -25.48
CA ILE A 160 4.11 -0.88 -26.36
C ILE A 160 5.51 -1.19 -26.90
N LEU A 161 6.37 -1.76 -26.05
CA LEU A 161 7.74 -2.12 -26.44
C LEU A 161 7.78 -3.21 -27.53
N GLU A 162 6.90 -4.20 -27.45
CA GLU A 162 6.98 -5.40 -28.27
C GLU A 162 5.93 -5.44 -29.40
N VAL A 163 4.70 -5.02 -29.13
CA VAL A 163 3.58 -5.06 -30.07
C VAL A 163 3.25 -3.68 -30.65
N GLY A 164 3.61 -2.61 -29.93
CA GLY A 164 3.22 -1.25 -30.26
C GLY A 164 1.78 -0.96 -29.85
N TYR A 165 1.12 -0.11 -30.66
CA TYR A 165 -0.27 0.29 -30.46
C TYR A 165 -1.27 -0.52 -31.33
N ASP A 166 -0.83 -1.63 -31.88
CA ASP A 166 -1.67 -2.46 -32.72
C ASP A 166 -2.71 -3.25 -31.90
N ASN A 167 -3.95 -3.22 -32.34
CA ASN A 167 -5.02 -4.04 -31.74
C ASN A 167 -4.96 -5.47 -32.29
N ARG A 168 -4.00 -6.24 -31.82
CA ARG A 168 -3.79 -7.66 -32.14
C ARG A 168 -3.21 -8.40 -30.95
N PRO A 169 -3.35 -9.71 -30.85
CA PRO A 169 -2.60 -10.51 -29.89
C PRO A 169 -1.08 -10.35 -30.08
N ALA A 170 -0.32 -10.48 -28.99
CA ALA A 170 1.13 -10.67 -29.06
C ALA A 170 1.44 -12.04 -29.70
N SER A 171 2.52 -12.13 -30.51
CA SER A 171 3.04 -13.42 -30.94
C SER A 171 3.74 -14.14 -29.78
N ASP A 172 4.06 -15.42 -29.94
CA ASP A 172 4.77 -16.20 -28.92
C ASP A 172 6.15 -15.58 -28.60
N GLU A 173 6.85 -15.08 -29.64
CA GLU A 173 8.14 -14.41 -29.47
C GLU A 173 8.02 -13.04 -28.79
N GLU A 174 6.97 -12.26 -29.11
CA GLU A 174 6.68 -11.00 -28.44
C GLU A 174 6.33 -11.26 -26.96
N MET A 175 5.51 -12.28 -26.71
CA MET A 175 5.12 -12.68 -25.37
C MET A 175 6.32 -13.10 -24.52
N GLU A 176 7.29 -13.81 -25.11
CA GLU A 176 8.53 -14.20 -24.41
C GLU A 176 9.37 -12.96 -24.04
N ARG A 177 9.49 -11.97 -24.95
CA ARG A 177 10.18 -10.73 -24.64
C ARG A 177 9.45 -9.89 -23.60
N MET A 178 8.10 -9.83 -23.65
CA MET A 178 7.30 -9.16 -22.61
C MET A 178 7.52 -9.81 -21.25
N ARG A 179 7.58 -11.13 -21.14
CA ARG A 179 7.95 -11.84 -19.90
C ARG A 179 9.36 -11.48 -19.43
N GLY A 180 10.30 -11.31 -20.39
CA GLY A 180 11.66 -10.82 -20.11
C GLY A 180 11.65 -9.45 -19.45
N HIS A 181 10.90 -8.50 -19.99
CA HIS A 181 10.76 -7.16 -19.40
C HIS A 181 10.17 -7.20 -18.00
N VAL A 182 9.18 -8.08 -17.74
CA VAL A 182 8.65 -8.26 -16.37
C VAL A 182 9.72 -8.77 -15.44
N LYS A 183 10.46 -9.81 -15.85
CA LYS A 183 11.55 -10.37 -15.06
C LYS A 183 12.57 -9.30 -14.68
N ASP A 184 13.07 -8.57 -15.67
CA ASP A 184 14.09 -7.54 -15.47
C ASP A 184 13.60 -6.43 -14.52
N ALA A 185 12.36 -5.96 -14.70
CA ALA A 185 11.78 -4.95 -13.81
C ALA A 185 11.60 -5.46 -12.36
N MET A 186 11.20 -6.73 -12.19
CA MET A 186 11.08 -7.33 -10.85
C MET A 186 12.45 -7.46 -10.18
N GLU A 187 13.50 -7.81 -10.91
CA GLU A 187 14.87 -7.85 -10.40
C GLU A 187 15.39 -6.45 -10.04
N GLU A 188 14.87 -5.40 -10.67
CA GLU A 188 15.17 -3.99 -10.39
C GLU A 188 14.25 -3.36 -9.34
N GLY A 189 13.34 -4.11 -8.72
CA GLY A 189 12.53 -3.68 -7.60
C GLY A 189 11.12 -3.21 -7.93
N ALA A 190 10.57 -3.57 -9.10
CA ALA A 190 9.15 -3.34 -9.38
C ALA A 190 8.26 -4.09 -8.38
N MET A 191 7.14 -3.49 -7.99
CA MET A 191 6.17 -4.09 -7.06
C MET A 191 5.36 -5.23 -7.68
N GLY A 192 5.36 -5.36 -9.00
CA GLY A 192 4.55 -6.29 -9.76
C GLY A 192 4.05 -5.68 -11.04
N ILE A 193 2.84 -6.05 -11.47
CA ILE A 193 2.21 -5.61 -12.72
C ILE A 193 1.04 -4.67 -12.43
N GLY A 194 1.07 -3.49 -13.03
CA GLY A 194 -0.05 -2.54 -13.03
C GLY A 194 -0.73 -2.47 -14.39
N SER A 195 -2.04 -2.52 -14.43
CA SER A 195 -2.79 -2.44 -15.68
C SER A 195 -3.89 -1.37 -15.65
N SER A 196 -4.23 -0.87 -16.83
CA SER A 196 -5.35 0.02 -17.07
C SER A 196 -6.09 -0.46 -18.32
N LEU A 197 -7.18 -1.21 -18.10
CA LEU A 197 -7.79 -2.04 -19.14
C LEU A 197 -8.95 -1.37 -19.88
N ILE A 198 -9.14 -0.05 -19.69
CA ILE A 198 -10.09 0.76 -20.46
C ILE A 198 -9.40 1.69 -21.45
N TYR A 199 -8.07 1.76 -21.43
CA TYR A 199 -7.29 2.66 -22.29
C TYR A 199 -6.39 1.85 -23.23
N ALA A 200 -6.33 2.27 -24.51
CA ALA A 200 -5.40 1.70 -25.48
C ALA A 200 -3.93 2.00 -25.12
N PRO A 201 -3.00 1.06 -25.33
CA PRO A 201 -3.21 -0.28 -25.86
C PRO A 201 -3.47 -1.34 -24.77
N GLY A 202 -3.66 -0.94 -23.51
CA GLY A 202 -3.92 -1.85 -22.40
C GLY A 202 -5.22 -2.65 -22.57
N ASP A 203 -6.25 -2.03 -23.16
CA ASP A 203 -7.54 -2.67 -23.46
C ASP A 203 -7.46 -3.78 -24.52
N TYR A 204 -6.39 -3.82 -25.31
CA TYR A 204 -6.12 -4.87 -26.30
C TYR A 204 -5.51 -6.13 -25.67
N ALA A 205 -4.96 -6.03 -24.46
CA ALA A 205 -4.42 -7.18 -23.76
C ALA A 205 -5.54 -8.17 -23.40
N SER A 206 -5.33 -9.44 -23.73
CA SER A 206 -6.22 -10.51 -23.29
C SER A 206 -5.99 -10.85 -21.81
N THR A 207 -6.97 -11.51 -21.19
CA THR A 207 -6.82 -12.03 -19.84
C THR A 207 -5.65 -13.02 -19.74
N GLU A 208 -5.46 -13.84 -20.78
CA GLU A 208 -4.36 -14.80 -20.89
C GLU A 208 -3.00 -14.12 -20.93
N GLU A 209 -2.86 -13.04 -21.72
CA GLU A 209 -1.64 -12.22 -21.75
C GLU A 209 -1.29 -11.70 -20.35
N LEU A 210 -2.26 -11.13 -19.65
CA LEU A 210 -2.07 -10.63 -18.29
C LEU A 210 -1.70 -11.74 -17.29
N ILE A 211 -2.32 -12.91 -17.40
CA ILE A 211 -1.98 -14.07 -16.56
C ILE A 211 -0.52 -14.48 -16.75
N GLU A 212 -0.05 -14.56 -18.00
CA GLU A 212 1.33 -14.94 -18.29
C GLU A 212 2.35 -13.94 -17.75
N LEU A 213 2.08 -12.64 -17.85
CA LEU A 213 2.93 -11.60 -17.24
C LEU A 213 2.90 -11.69 -15.71
N CYS A 214 1.73 -11.87 -15.13
CA CYS A 214 1.54 -11.98 -13.68
C CYS A 214 2.20 -13.22 -13.08
N LYS A 215 2.26 -14.36 -13.80
CA LYS A 215 3.01 -15.54 -13.38
C LYS A 215 4.50 -15.25 -13.19
N VAL A 216 5.09 -14.43 -14.06
CA VAL A 216 6.48 -14.01 -13.89
C VAL A 216 6.64 -13.17 -12.64
N ALA A 217 5.79 -12.14 -12.46
CA ALA A 217 5.84 -11.27 -11.27
C ALA A 217 5.60 -12.06 -9.97
N SER A 218 4.71 -13.05 -9.98
CA SER A 218 4.42 -13.94 -8.83
C SER A 218 5.67 -14.68 -8.34
N ASN A 219 6.53 -15.16 -9.25
CA ASN A 219 7.78 -15.85 -8.89
C ASN A 219 8.75 -14.95 -8.09
N TYR A 220 8.59 -13.65 -8.14
CA TYR A 220 9.37 -12.66 -7.40
C TYR A 220 8.62 -12.10 -6.17
N GLY A 221 7.45 -12.65 -5.86
CA GLY A 221 6.62 -12.16 -4.75
C GLY A 221 5.91 -10.84 -5.05
N GLY A 222 5.74 -10.49 -6.32
CA GLY A 222 5.02 -9.30 -6.76
C GLY A 222 3.52 -9.41 -6.59
N MET A 223 2.81 -8.33 -6.92
CA MET A 223 1.36 -8.28 -6.94
C MET A 223 0.83 -7.73 -8.27
N TYR A 224 -0.45 -7.96 -8.53
CA TYR A 224 -1.18 -7.39 -9.66
C TYR A 224 -2.10 -6.29 -9.18
N ILE A 225 -2.13 -5.14 -9.88
CA ILE A 225 -3.07 -4.06 -9.58
C ILE A 225 -3.73 -3.58 -10.87
N SER A 226 -5.01 -3.28 -10.84
CA SER A 226 -5.74 -3.01 -12.07
C SER A 226 -6.79 -1.90 -11.94
N HIS A 227 -6.72 -0.92 -12.84
CA HIS A 227 -7.90 -0.24 -13.32
C HIS A 227 -8.67 -1.24 -14.19
N MET A 228 -9.71 -1.79 -13.62
CA MET A 228 -10.46 -2.90 -14.23
C MET A 228 -11.02 -2.52 -15.61
N ARG A 229 -11.22 -3.52 -16.45
CA ARG A 229 -11.69 -3.36 -17.84
C ARG A 229 -13.05 -2.65 -17.97
N ASN A 230 -13.82 -2.63 -16.91
CA ASN A 230 -15.09 -1.91 -16.86
C ASN A 230 -15.44 -1.58 -15.41
N GLU A 231 -15.91 -0.36 -15.17
CA GLU A 231 -16.31 0.13 -13.86
C GLU A 231 -17.80 0.50 -13.79
N ASP A 232 -18.57 0.23 -14.85
CA ASP A 232 -19.98 0.56 -14.93
C ASP A 232 -20.88 -0.69 -15.13
N SER A 233 -21.50 -0.82 -16.29
CA SER A 233 -22.51 -1.87 -16.55
C SER A 233 -21.94 -3.29 -16.46
N LYS A 234 -20.65 -3.49 -16.75
CA LYS A 234 -19.95 -4.77 -16.75
C LYS A 234 -18.94 -4.93 -15.61
N VAL A 235 -19.05 -4.13 -14.56
CA VAL A 235 -18.08 -4.12 -13.44
C VAL A 235 -17.92 -5.50 -12.82
N MET A 236 -18.99 -6.30 -12.69
CA MET A 236 -18.90 -7.67 -12.14
C MET A 236 -18.07 -8.59 -13.05
N SER A 237 -18.20 -8.47 -14.37
CA SER A 237 -17.37 -9.26 -15.31
C SER A 237 -15.90 -8.86 -15.24
N ALA A 238 -15.62 -7.58 -15.05
CA ALA A 238 -14.27 -7.08 -14.88
C ALA A 238 -13.65 -7.51 -13.53
N LEU A 239 -14.46 -7.59 -12.48
CA LEU A 239 -14.02 -8.14 -11.20
C LEU A 239 -13.68 -9.64 -11.33
N GLU A 240 -14.49 -10.43 -12.03
CA GLU A 240 -14.19 -11.85 -12.26
C GLU A 240 -12.92 -12.03 -13.11
N GLU A 241 -12.61 -11.12 -14.04
CA GLU A 241 -11.34 -11.13 -14.77
C GLU A 241 -10.15 -10.93 -13.82
N LEU A 242 -10.20 -9.94 -12.94
CA LEU A 242 -9.15 -9.70 -11.94
C LEU A 242 -8.98 -10.90 -11.00
N ILE A 243 -10.10 -11.46 -10.51
CA ILE A 243 -10.09 -12.67 -9.65
C ILE A 243 -9.45 -13.85 -10.39
N ARG A 244 -9.79 -14.05 -11.67
CA ARG A 244 -9.20 -15.09 -12.52
C ARG A 244 -7.70 -14.92 -12.66
N ILE A 245 -7.22 -13.69 -12.95
CA ILE A 245 -5.79 -13.38 -13.06
C ILE A 245 -5.08 -13.71 -11.76
N SER A 246 -5.61 -13.22 -10.62
CA SER A 246 -5.04 -13.49 -9.30
C SER A 246 -4.92 -14.98 -9.02
N LYS A 247 -5.97 -15.75 -9.33
CA LYS A 247 -6.04 -17.20 -9.08
C LYS A 247 -5.11 -18.00 -9.98
N GLU A 248 -5.12 -17.72 -11.29
CA GLU A 248 -4.37 -18.52 -12.28
C GLU A 248 -2.87 -18.17 -12.30
N ALA A 249 -2.51 -16.95 -11.89
CA ALA A 249 -1.11 -16.54 -11.74
C ALA A 249 -0.57 -16.74 -10.31
N ASP A 250 -1.40 -17.18 -9.36
CA ASP A 250 -1.07 -17.31 -7.93
C ASP A 250 -0.42 -16.03 -7.38
N ILE A 251 -1.11 -14.89 -7.57
CA ILE A 251 -0.60 -13.55 -7.27
C ILE A 251 -1.61 -12.76 -6.44
N PRO A 252 -1.20 -12.03 -5.38
CA PRO A 252 -2.06 -11.04 -4.73
C PRO A 252 -2.56 -10.01 -5.75
N ALA A 253 -3.82 -9.59 -5.64
CA ALA A 253 -4.35 -8.57 -6.54
C ALA A 253 -5.01 -7.41 -5.80
N GLU A 254 -4.98 -6.23 -6.41
CA GLU A 254 -5.62 -5.03 -5.90
C GLU A 254 -6.46 -4.36 -6.98
N ILE A 255 -7.59 -3.82 -6.56
CA ILE A 255 -8.51 -3.07 -7.42
C ILE A 255 -8.19 -1.59 -7.23
N TYR A 256 -7.67 -0.92 -8.27
CA TYR A 256 -7.53 0.54 -8.24
C TYR A 256 -8.88 1.22 -8.05
N HIS A 257 -8.91 2.24 -7.19
CA HIS A 257 -10.01 3.20 -7.03
C HIS A 257 -11.40 2.55 -7.14
N LEU A 258 -11.62 1.49 -6.35
CA LEU A 258 -12.85 0.69 -6.39
C LEU A 258 -14.10 1.55 -6.39
N LYS A 259 -14.88 1.44 -7.45
CA LYS A 259 -16.15 2.13 -7.62
C LYS A 259 -17.10 1.37 -8.52
N SER A 260 -18.38 1.71 -8.42
CA SER A 260 -19.37 1.35 -9.41
C SER A 260 -19.86 2.64 -10.08
N SER A 261 -19.31 2.92 -11.26
CA SER A 261 -19.50 4.18 -11.95
C SER A 261 -20.92 4.33 -12.49
N ARG A 262 -21.40 5.58 -12.53
CA ARG A 262 -22.73 6.00 -13.01
C ARG A 262 -23.89 5.50 -12.13
N LYS A 263 -24.82 6.39 -11.89
CA LYS A 263 -25.98 6.18 -10.99
C LYS A 263 -26.73 4.85 -11.17
N PRO A 264 -27.00 4.33 -12.42
CA PRO A 264 -27.67 3.05 -12.59
C PRO A 264 -26.91 1.82 -12.05
N ASN A 265 -25.63 1.96 -11.76
CA ASN A 265 -24.79 0.86 -11.29
C ASN A 265 -24.44 0.93 -9.80
N TRP A 266 -24.81 1.99 -9.09
CA TRP A 266 -24.41 2.17 -7.69
C TRP A 266 -24.82 1.04 -6.77
N ASN A 267 -25.96 0.41 -7.06
CA ASN A 267 -26.45 -0.77 -6.32
C ASN A 267 -25.55 -2.00 -6.44
N LYS A 268 -24.61 -2.03 -7.39
CA LYS A 268 -23.69 -3.18 -7.58
C LYS A 268 -22.54 -3.18 -6.58
N ILE A 269 -22.32 -2.07 -5.86
CA ILE A 269 -21.18 -1.99 -4.93
C ILE A 269 -21.25 -3.05 -3.83
N ASP A 270 -22.43 -3.34 -3.32
CA ASP A 270 -22.63 -4.38 -2.31
C ASP A 270 -22.32 -5.78 -2.86
N ASP A 271 -22.69 -6.05 -4.12
CA ASP A 271 -22.36 -7.31 -4.79
C ASP A 271 -20.86 -7.45 -5.03
N ILE A 272 -20.17 -6.35 -5.39
CA ILE A 272 -18.70 -6.30 -5.54
C ILE A 272 -18.02 -6.64 -4.21
N ILE A 273 -18.38 -5.95 -3.14
CA ILE A 273 -17.82 -6.17 -1.79
C ILE A 273 -18.05 -7.62 -1.38
N LYS A 274 -19.28 -8.10 -1.49
CA LYS A 274 -19.63 -9.49 -1.16
C LYS A 274 -18.76 -10.48 -1.94
N ARG A 275 -18.57 -10.26 -3.23
CA ARG A 275 -17.78 -11.16 -4.08
C ARG A 275 -16.30 -11.15 -3.68
N VAL A 276 -15.74 -9.98 -3.39
CA VAL A 276 -14.37 -9.87 -2.89
C VAL A 276 -14.21 -10.61 -1.56
N GLU A 277 -15.13 -10.42 -0.61
CA GLU A 277 -15.08 -11.13 0.67
C GLU A 277 -15.22 -12.65 0.53
N GLU A 278 -16.04 -13.13 -0.41
CA GLU A 278 -16.17 -14.55 -0.72
C GLU A 278 -14.84 -15.17 -1.17
N VAL A 279 -14.13 -14.54 -2.10
CA VAL A 279 -12.84 -15.07 -2.60
C VAL A 279 -11.72 -14.91 -1.58
N ARG A 280 -11.76 -13.85 -0.76
CA ARG A 280 -10.87 -13.71 0.39
C ARG A 280 -11.07 -14.84 1.41
N GLY A 281 -12.31 -15.21 1.67
CA GLY A 281 -12.67 -16.37 2.50
C GLY A 281 -12.16 -17.71 1.93
N GLN A 282 -11.92 -17.78 0.63
CA GLN A 282 -11.30 -18.92 -0.06
C GLN A 282 -9.75 -18.88 -0.08
N GLY A 283 -9.16 -17.84 0.48
CA GLY A 283 -7.71 -17.68 0.61
C GLY A 283 -7.04 -16.80 -0.44
N LEU A 284 -7.78 -16.20 -1.40
CA LEU A 284 -7.20 -15.22 -2.32
C LEU A 284 -6.90 -13.91 -1.58
N LYS A 285 -5.77 -13.30 -1.92
CA LYS A 285 -5.37 -12.00 -1.37
C LYS A 285 -5.80 -10.90 -2.34
N ILE A 286 -7.01 -10.37 -2.13
CA ILE A 286 -7.56 -9.27 -2.92
C ILE A 286 -7.81 -8.08 -2.02
N THR A 287 -7.28 -6.93 -2.40
CA THR A 287 -7.45 -5.63 -1.76
C THR A 287 -8.03 -4.61 -2.73
N ALA A 288 -8.34 -3.43 -2.24
CA ALA A 288 -8.79 -2.31 -3.05
C ALA A 288 -8.36 -0.99 -2.41
N ASP A 289 -8.06 -0.01 -3.22
CA ASP A 289 -7.90 1.37 -2.81
C ASP A 289 -9.10 2.24 -3.24
N ILE A 290 -9.17 3.45 -2.71
CA ILE A 290 -10.19 4.44 -3.07
C ILE A 290 -9.65 5.85 -2.80
N TYR A 291 -10.05 6.80 -3.61
CA TYR A 291 -9.86 8.23 -3.33
C TYR A 291 -10.98 8.79 -2.45
N THR A 292 -10.68 9.87 -1.73
CA THR A 292 -11.57 10.49 -0.74
C THR A 292 -12.47 11.58 -1.35
N TYR A 293 -12.74 11.54 -2.64
CA TYR A 293 -13.55 12.52 -3.36
C TYR A 293 -14.85 11.90 -3.88
N ASN A 294 -15.91 12.70 -3.99
CA ASN A 294 -17.19 12.30 -4.55
C ASN A 294 -17.31 12.51 -6.08
N ALA A 295 -16.20 12.80 -6.72
CA ALA A 295 -16.06 12.96 -8.16
C ALA A 295 -14.79 12.27 -8.64
N SER A 296 -14.75 11.85 -9.89
CA SER A 296 -13.57 11.28 -10.53
C SER A 296 -13.01 12.24 -11.58
N SER A 297 -11.73 12.14 -11.83
CA SER A 297 -11.03 12.82 -12.91
C SER A 297 -10.12 11.85 -13.62
N THR A 298 -9.87 12.10 -14.90
CA THR A 298 -8.88 11.39 -15.70
C THR A 298 -8.09 12.41 -16.53
N GLY A 299 -6.83 12.11 -16.81
CA GLY A 299 -5.94 12.91 -17.63
C GLY A 299 -6.11 12.67 -19.12
#